data_7c8d7fbe29628484d0b45a6d22a7b01b
#
_entry.id   7c8d7fbe29628484d0b45a6d22a7b01b
#
_cell.length_a   1.000
_cell.length_b   1.000
_cell.length_c   1.000
_cell.angle_alpha   90.00
_cell.angle_beta   90.00
_cell.angle_gamma   90.00
#
_symmetry.space_group_name_H-M   'P 1'
#
loop_
_entity.id
_entity.type
_entity.pdbx_description
1 polymer ?
#
loop_
_entity_poly.entity_id
_entity_poly.type
_entity_poly.pdbx_seq_one_letter_code
_entity_poly.pdbx_strand_id
1 'polypeptide(L)' 'MPADPVFVSWTLHALDKARQLGFARSDVEAAVLGGHRERRRNAGKAGWLVMGGRLVVAYEHPDGDDPLTARVVTVWRR' A
#
# COMPACT_ATOMS: atom_id res chain seq x y z
N MET A 1 20.77 -4.74 -2.83
CA MET A 1 19.49 -4.32 -3.43
C MET A 1 18.39 -4.41 -2.40
N PRO A 2 17.52 -3.42 -2.32
CA PRO A 2 16.38 -3.54 -1.40
C PRO A 2 15.48 -4.69 -1.86
N ALA A 3 15.02 -5.48 -0.90
CA ALA A 3 14.09 -6.56 -1.18
C ALA A 3 12.71 -5.98 -1.51
N ASP A 4 11.99 -6.62 -2.42
CA ASP A 4 10.58 -6.31 -2.63
C ASP A 4 9.79 -6.77 -1.40
N PRO A 5 8.71 -6.08 -1.03
CA PRO A 5 7.90 -6.52 0.10
C PRO A 5 7.19 -7.83 -0.23
N VAL A 6 7.05 -8.67 0.78
CA VAL A 6 6.28 -9.92 0.69
C VAL A 6 5.13 -9.94 1.70
N PHE A 7 5.14 -9.02 2.66
CA PHE A 7 4.09 -8.86 3.66
C PHE A 7 3.54 -7.45 3.61
N VAL A 8 2.31 -7.30 4.08
CA VAL A 8 1.64 -6.00 4.16
C VAL A 8 1.13 -5.79 5.58
N SER A 9 1.49 -4.65 6.17
CA SER A 9 0.90 -4.18 7.42
C SER A 9 -0.06 -3.03 7.11
N TRP A 10 -0.89 -2.66 8.08
CA TRP A 10 -1.96 -1.69 7.88
C TRP A 10 -2.03 -0.70 9.03
N THR A 11 -2.25 0.57 8.71
CA THR A 11 -2.68 1.53 9.73
C THR A 11 -4.19 1.36 9.97
N LEU A 12 -4.66 1.80 11.12
CA LEU A 12 -6.10 1.78 11.42
C LEU A 12 -6.88 2.64 10.42
N HIS A 13 -6.30 3.79 10.05
CA HIS A 13 -6.90 4.68 9.05
C HIS A 13 -7.10 3.94 7.71
N ALA A 14 -6.08 3.21 7.26
CA ALA A 14 -6.14 2.48 6.00
C ALA A 14 -7.20 1.36 6.04
N LEU A 15 -7.28 0.65 7.17
CA LEU A 15 -8.31 -0.38 7.34
C LEU A 15 -9.71 0.20 7.25
N ASP A 16 -9.97 1.31 7.96
CA ASP A 16 -11.26 1.98 7.95
C ASP A 16 -11.59 2.48 6.55
N LYS A 17 -10.62 3.07 5.87
CA LYS A 17 -10.82 3.64 4.54
C LYS A 17 -11.16 2.54 3.52
N ALA A 18 -10.45 1.42 3.55
CA ALA A 18 -10.72 0.29 2.67
C ALA A 18 -12.13 -0.25 2.90
N ARG A 19 -12.54 -0.36 4.17
CA ARG A 19 -13.89 -0.80 4.52
C ARG A 19 -14.95 0.16 3.98
N GLN A 20 -14.77 1.46 4.17
CA GLN A 20 -15.70 2.48 3.69
C GLN A 20 -15.86 2.44 2.18
N LEU A 21 -14.78 2.17 1.46
CA LEU A 21 -14.78 2.14 0.00
C LEU A 21 -15.17 0.78 -0.57
N GLY A 22 -15.33 -0.24 0.28
CA GLY A 22 -15.72 -1.57 -0.15
C GLY A 22 -14.59 -2.39 -0.77
N PHE A 23 -13.33 -2.05 -0.48
CA PHE A 23 -12.19 -2.83 -0.95
C PHE A 23 -11.86 -3.94 0.02
N ALA A 24 -11.63 -5.15 -0.51
CA ALA A 24 -11.14 -6.26 0.29
C ALA A 24 -9.65 -6.05 0.62
N ARG A 25 -9.22 -6.47 1.80
CA ARG A 25 -7.81 -6.37 2.20
C ARG A 25 -6.90 -7.09 1.20
N SER A 26 -7.33 -8.28 0.74
CA SER A 26 -6.55 -9.05 -0.24
C SER A 26 -6.33 -8.29 -1.54
N ASP A 27 -7.31 -7.49 -1.99
CA ASP A 27 -7.17 -6.71 -3.21
C ASP A 27 -6.14 -5.59 -3.03
N VAL A 28 -6.16 -4.94 -1.88
CA VAL A 28 -5.20 -3.88 -1.55
C VAL A 28 -3.79 -4.45 -1.43
N GLU A 29 -3.66 -5.57 -0.74
CA GLU A 29 -2.35 -6.22 -0.57
C GLU A 29 -1.79 -6.69 -1.91
N ALA A 30 -2.64 -7.27 -2.76
CA ALA A 30 -2.21 -7.68 -4.10
C ALA A 30 -1.74 -6.48 -4.94
N ALA A 31 -2.42 -5.34 -4.83
CA ALA A 31 -2.03 -4.13 -5.55
C ALA A 31 -0.63 -3.66 -5.09
N VAL A 32 -0.36 -3.67 -3.79
CA VAL A 32 0.94 -3.28 -3.26
C VAL A 32 2.03 -4.26 -3.69
N LEU A 33 1.83 -5.54 -3.43
CA LEU A 33 2.86 -6.55 -3.71
C LEU A 33 3.10 -6.73 -5.20
N GLY A 34 2.04 -6.70 -6.00
CA GLY A 34 2.16 -6.84 -7.45
C GLY A 34 2.60 -5.58 -8.17
N GLY A 35 2.31 -4.40 -7.60
CA GLY A 35 2.61 -3.11 -8.23
C GLY A 35 3.87 -2.42 -7.71
N HIS A 36 4.55 -2.99 -6.72
CA HIS A 36 5.68 -2.32 -6.06
C HIS A 36 6.80 -1.93 -7.03
N ARG A 37 7.09 -2.75 -8.00
CA ARG A 37 8.16 -2.46 -8.99
C ARG A 37 7.82 -1.27 -9.88
N GLU A 38 6.55 -0.98 -10.04
CA GLU A 38 6.05 0.13 -10.86
C GLU A 38 5.53 1.28 -10.02
N ARG A 39 5.89 1.31 -8.73
CA ARG A 39 5.43 2.33 -7.81
C ARG A 39 5.87 3.71 -8.24
N ARG A 40 5.09 4.69 -7.85
CA ARG A 40 5.40 6.10 -8.06
C ARG A 40 5.67 6.77 -6.72
N ARG A 41 6.38 7.88 -6.76
CA ARG A 41 6.53 8.69 -5.56
C ARG A 41 5.21 9.34 -5.20
N ASN A 42 4.93 9.34 -3.90
CA ASN A 42 3.78 10.04 -3.35
C ASN A 42 4.27 11.28 -2.61
N ALA A 43 3.63 12.43 -2.86
CA ALA A 43 4.00 13.69 -2.23
C ALA A 43 3.52 13.81 -0.78
N GLY A 44 2.68 12.89 -0.31
CA GLY A 44 2.16 12.89 1.05
C GLY A 44 3.09 12.23 2.05
N LYS A 45 2.55 11.87 3.21
CA LYS A 45 3.33 11.25 4.29
C LYS A 45 3.87 9.88 3.91
N ALA A 46 3.08 9.10 3.17
CA ALA A 46 3.55 7.82 2.65
C ALA A 46 4.42 8.07 1.42
N GLY A 47 5.56 7.40 1.34
CA GLY A 47 6.55 7.64 0.28
C GLY A 47 6.17 7.08 -1.08
N TRP A 48 5.28 6.10 -1.15
CA TRP A 48 4.99 5.35 -2.38
C TRP A 48 3.51 5.29 -2.69
N LEU A 49 3.23 5.15 -3.99
CA LEU A 49 1.88 5.05 -4.52
C LEU A 49 1.83 3.94 -5.55
N VAL A 50 0.82 3.08 -5.45
CA VAL A 50 0.51 2.08 -6.49
C VAL A 50 -0.94 2.19 -6.87
N MET A 51 -1.27 1.76 -8.09
CA MET A 51 -2.62 1.73 -8.61
C MET A 51 -2.94 0.35 -9.14
N GLY A 52 -4.16 -0.12 -8.87
CA GLY A 52 -4.65 -1.38 -9.40
C GLY A 52 -6.14 -1.23 -9.70
N GLY A 53 -6.51 -1.18 -10.99
CA GLY A 53 -7.88 -0.91 -11.38
C GLY A 53 -8.32 0.45 -10.88
N ARG A 54 -9.37 0.50 -10.05
CA ARG A 54 -9.86 1.73 -9.45
C ARG A 54 -9.26 2.02 -8.08
N LEU A 55 -8.42 1.12 -7.60
CA LEU A 55 -7.81 1.22 -6.30
C LEU A 55 -6.49 1.98 -6.37
N VAL A 56 -6.31 2.93 -5.47
CA VAL A 56 -5.04 3.65 -5.30
C VAL A 56 -4.60 3.45 -3.86
N VAL A 57 -3.36 3.05 -3.66
CA VAL A 57 -2.80 2.77 -2.34
C VAL A 57 -1.56 3.61 -2.10
N ALA A 58 -1.56 4.35 -1.00
CA ALA A 58 -0.36 5.04 -0.52
C ALA A 58 0.23 4.21 0.62
N TYR A 59 1.51 3.92 0.54
CA TYR A 59 2.17 3.03 1.50
C TYR A 59 3.62 3.43 1.72
N GLU A 60 4.20 2.88 2.78
CA GLU A 60 5.61 3.02 3.09
C GLU A 60 6.30 1.68 2.96
N HIS A 61 7.54 1.71 2.52
CA HIS A 61 8.41 0.55 2.43
C HIS A 61 9.86 0.99 2.55
N PRO A 62 10.65 0.39 3.44
CA PRO A 62 10.27 -0.67 4.39
C PRO A 62 9.35 -0.18 5.51
N ASP A 63 8.74 -1.09 6.25
CA ASP A 63 7.94 -0.77 7.43
C ASP A 63 8.90 -0.71 8.63
N GLY A 64 9.31 0.50 8.98
CA GLY A 64 10.34 0.65 10.01
C GLY A 64 11.62 -0.10 9.60
N ASP A 65 12.05 -1.04 10.44
CA ASP A 65 13.24 -1.85 10.20
C ASP A 65 12.96 -3.14 9.44
N ASP A 66 11.73 -3.36 9.01
CA ASP A 66 11.33 -4.59 8.34
C ASP A 66 11.33 -4.40 6.82
N PRO A 67 12.39 -4.86 6.11
CA PRO A 67 12.48 -4.66 4.66
C PRO A 67 11.53 -5.53 3.86
N LEU A 68 10.90 -6.53 4.48
CA LEU A 68 9.97 -7.44 3.80
C LEU A 68 8.52 -6.99 3.90
N THR A 69 8.24 -5.93 4.66
CA THR A 69 6.87 -5.49 4.90
C THR A 69 6.65 -4.10 4.34
N ALA A 70 5.54 -3.93 3.61
CA ALA A 70 5.02 -2.64 3.20
C ALA A 70 3.86 -2.26 4.12
N ARG A 71 3.82 -1.00 4.56
CA ARG A 71 2.79 -0.50 5.47
C ARG A 71 1.82 0.38 4.72
N VAL A 72 0.57 -0.05 4.62
CA VAL A 72 -0.48 0.72 3.96
C VAL A 72 -0.92 1.87 4.86
N VAL A 73 -0.83 3.08 4.35
CA VAL A 73 -1.15 4.31 5.08
C VAL A 73 -2.55 4.80 4.77
N THR A 74 -2.93 4.78 3.50
CA THR A 74 -4.29 5.12 3.10
C THR A 74 -4.61 4.51 1.74
N VAL A 75 -5.90 4.41 1.45
CA VAL A 75 -6.41 3.92 0.16
C VAL A 75 -7.51 4.86 -0.30
N TRP A 76 -7.69 4.95 -1.61
CA TRP A 76 -8.83 5.67 -2.18
C TRP A 76 -9.17 5.11 -3.55
N ARG A 77 -10.33 5.52 -4.06
CA ARG A 77 -10.80 5.13 -5.39
C ARG A 77 -10.50 6.26 -6.37
N ARG A 78 -9.95 5.90 -7.50
CA ARG A 78 -9.74 6.88 -8.57
C ARG A 78 -10.91 6.91 -9.56
#